data_ff3f49f46cf0379122b5debbdd684592
#
_entry.id   ff3f49f46cf0379122b5debbdd684592
#
_cell.length_a   1.000
_cell.length_b   1.000
_cell.length_c   1.000
_cell.angle_alpha   90.00
_cell.angle_beta   90.00
_cell.angle_gamma   90.00
#
_symmetry.space_group_name_H-M   'P 1'
#
loop_
_entity.id
_entity.type
_entity.pdbx_description
1 polymer ?
#
loop_
_entity_poly.entity_id
_entity_poly.type
_entity_poly.pdbx_seq_one_letter_code
_entity_poly.pdbx_strand_id
1 'polypeptide(L)'
;MLIREIRGHIVRVKPYEFIVIGGGSAGFNAARVAASLGRRVAIVDGAKTLGGLCILRGCMPSKTMLYSAEVLHLARQGRAFGLRIPRAGADMPALQARKRRIIGAFAAHRGRQLTTGRYDLYRRHARFVDAHTLELADGVRLRGRCFLIATGSKVSVPPLPGLRDVPFWTSDDVLDLNFVPASVIVLGGGIVACELSQFLHRIGARVVLVQRSPHILRDHSAEAGGVLQQAFRDEGIELFAGTSIRRITHERRGFTVTFTHGGKTVTRRARHLFNALGREPATAGLGLDAAGVKSDRGGRVIVNRWQRTSQKHIYAAGDACGPHDIVHLAVAQGELAARHAFGVKGIKPVDYSLLLNVVFTEPQLATIGMQESELQAKGRRYLSASYPFSDHGKSILMEANYGYVKVIAEPVRGRILGAEIVGRDAGELIHCFSGPLAMRATVFDLLRAPWYHPTLAEIITYPLEAIADQVRNP
;
A
#
# COMPACT_ATOMS: atom_id res chain seq x y z
N MET A 1 -29.70 -24.22 9.86
CA MET A 1 -29.32 -25.62 10.13
C MET A 1 -29.08 -26.27 8.79
N LEU A 2 -27.82 -26.55 8.42
CA LEU A 2 -27.51 -27.24 7.17
C LEU A 2 -27.63 -28.73 7.37
N ILE A 3 -28.48 -29.33 6.54
CA ILE A 3 -28.68 -30.78 6.45
C ILE A 3 -27.76 -31.25 5.31
N ARG A 4 -26.75 -32.04 5.61
CA ARG A 4 -26.00 -32.81 4.62
C ARG A 4 -26.54 -34.22 4.68
N GLU A 5 -27.31 -34.62 3.70
CA GLU A 5 -27.70 -36.02 3.54
C GLU A 5 -26.49 -36.82 3.04
N ILE A 6 -25.91 -37.61 3.94
CA ILE A 6 -24.98 -38.68 3.57
C ILE A 6 -25.60 -39.94 4.13
N ARG A 7 -26.11 -40.81 3.23
CA ARG A 7 -26.71 -42.14 3.55
C ARG A 7 -27.76 -42.11 4.64
N GLY A 8 -28.82 -41.27 4.51
CA GLY A 8 -29.98 -41.29 5.40
C GLY A 8 -29.78 -40.80 6.82
N HIS A 9 -28.65 -40.24 7.18
CA HIS A 9 -28.39 -39.61 8.48
C HIS A 9 -28.33 -38.10 8.39
N ILE A 10 -29.18 -37.42 9.19
CA ILE A 10 -29.18 -35.96 9.37
C ILE A 10 -27.98 -35.57 10.25
N VAL A 11 -26.86 -35.18 9.61
CA VAL A 11 -25.70 -34.66 10.37
C VAL A 11 -25.93 -33.17 10.64
N ARG A 12 -26.20 -32.83 11.93
CA ARG A 12 -26.22 -31.43 12.39
C ARG A 12 -24.79 -30.89 12.39
N VAL A 13 -24.37 -30.23 11.32
CA VAL A 13 -23.08 -29.55 11.30
C VAL A 13 -23.13 -28.35 12.26
N LYS A 14 -22.32 -28.38 13.32
CA LYS A 14 -22.20 -27.25 14.26
C LYS A 14 -21.77 -25.99 13.50
N PRO A 15 -22.40 -24.81 13.74
CA PRO A 15 -21.97 -23.58 13.11
C PRO A 15 -20.51 -23.25 13.46
N TYR A 16 -19.78 -22.61 12.55
CA TYR A 16 -18.45 -22.08 12.83
C TYR A 16 -18.55 -20.98 13.87
N GLU A 17 -17.55 -20.88 14.76
CA GLU A 17 -17.47 -19.77 15.69
C GLU A 17 -16.99 -18.51 14.97
N PHE A 18 -16.10 -18.67 13.98
CA PHE A 18 -15.59 -17.58 13.15
C PHE A 18 -15.46 -18.00 11.69
N ILE A 19 -16.04 -17.22 10.79
CA ILE A 19 -15.87 -17.41 9.35
C ILE A 19 -15.15 -16.18 8.79
N VAL A 20 -14.00 -16.41 8.14
CA VAL A 20 -13.17 -15.38 7.52
C VAL A 20 -13.35 -15.43 6.01
N ILE A 21 -13.73 -14.32 5.40
CA ILE A 21 -13.94 -14.18 3.96
C ILE A 21 -12.72 -13.46 3.37
N GLY A 22 -11.83 -14.23 2.72
CA GLY A 22 -10.54 -13.79 2.19
C GLY A 22 -9.36 -14.23 3.07
N GLY A 23 -8.44 -15.00 2.49
CA GLY A 23 -7.21 -15.52 3.13
C GLY A 23 -5.97 -14.63 2.97
N GLY A 24 -6.18 -13.32 2.65
CA GLY A 24 -5.11 -12.32 2.57
C GLY A 24 -4.50 -11.98 3.93
N SER A 25 -3.74 -10.87 4.01
CA SER A 25 -3.00 -10.50 5.23
C SER A 25 -3.91 -10.32 6.44
N ALA A 26 -5.02 -9.60 6.31
CA ALA A 26 -5.98 -9.39 7.41
C ALA A 26 -6.65 -10.71 7.83
N GLY A 27 -7.23 -11.42 6.86
CA GLY A 27 -8.01 -12.63 7.13
C GLY A 27 -7.18 -13.77 7.70
N PHE A 28 -5.98 -14.02 7.15
CA PHE A 28 -5.08 -15.04 7.67
C PHE A 28 -4.69 -14.76 9.13
N ASN A 29 -4.31 -13.53 9.48
CA ASN A 29 -3.91 -13.21 10.85
C ASN A 29 -5.09 -13.23 11.82
N ALA A 30 -6.27 -12.83 11.39
CA ALA A 30 -7.49 -12.98 12.18
C ALA A 30 -7.82 -14.46 12.46
N ALA A 31 -7.75 -15.32 11.42
CA ALA A 31 -7.98 -16.75 11.56
C ALA A 31 -6.95 -17.40 12.51
N ARG A 32 -5.68 -17.00 12.40
CA ARG A 32 -4.60 -17.47 13.28
C ARG A 32 -4.88 -17.11 14.74
N VAL A 33 -5.29 -15.87 15.01
CA VAL A 33 -5.66 -15.43 16.37
C VAL A 33 -6.89 -16.18 16.86
N ALA A 34 -7.95 -16.30 16.08
CA ALA A 34 -9.15 -17.02 16.52
C ALA A 34 -8.86 -18.51 16.82
N ALA A 35 -8.07 -19.16 15.97
CA ALA A 35 -7.64 -20.56 16.19
C ALA A 35 -6.75 -20.72 17.44
N SER A 36 -5.86 -19.75 17.72
CA SER A 36 -5.06 -19.77 18.96
C SER A 36 -5.90 -19.60 20.24
N LEU A 37 -7.10 -19.02 20.11
CA LEU A 37 -8.09 -18.93 21.16
C LEU A 37 -9.00 -20.19 21.24
N GLY A 38 -8.63 -21.28 20.57
CA GLY A 38 -9.38 -22.54 20.56
C GLY A 38 -10.70 -22.50 19.79
N ARG A 39 -10.89 -21.52 18.88
CA ARG A 39 -12.14 -21.36 18.14
C ARG A 39 -12.17 -22.20 16.87
N ARG A 40 -13.34 -22.72 16.53
CA ARG A 40 -13.58 -23.41 15.25
C ARG A 40 -13.71 -22.37 14.14
N VAL A 41 -12.71 -22.34 13.24
CA VAL A 41 -12.57 -21.32 12.19
C VAL A 41 -12.74 -21.93 10.80
N ALA A 42 -13.49 -21.23 9.93
CA ALA A 42 -13.49 -21.45 8.50
C ALA A 42 -12.85 -20.26 7.79
N ILE A 43 -12.05 -20.53 6.76
CA ILE A 43 -11.56 -19.52 5.81
C ILE A 43 -12.18 -19.80 4.46
N VAL A 44 -12.79 -18.79 3.85
CA VAL A 44 -13.39 -18.86 2.52
C VAL A 44 -12.56 -17.98 1.58
N ASP A 45 -11.88 -18.57 0.61
CA ASP A 45 -11.04 -17.86 -0.36
C ASP A 45 -11.17 -18.49 -1.75
N GLY A 46 -11.83 -17.77 -2.67
CA GLY A 46 -12.08 -18.22 -4.05
C GLY A 46 -10.93 -17.95 -5.02
N ALA A 47 -9.82 -17.34 -4.56
CA ALA A 47 -8.70 -17.03 -5.43
C ALA A 47 -8.02 -18.30 -5.97
N LYS A 48 -7.62 -18.29 -7.25
CA LYS A 48 -6.91 -19.43 -7.89
C LYS A 48 -5.64 -19.80 -7.12
N THR A 49 -4.89 -18.81 -6.66
CA THR A 49 -3.67 -18.99 -5.84
C THR A 49 -3.90 -18.34 -4.49
N LEU A 50 -3.54 -19.01 -3.40
CA LEU A 50 -3.61 -18.47 -2.05
C LEU A 50 -2.43 -17.54 -1.76
N GLY A 51 -2.68 -16.46 -1.02
CA GLY A 51 -1.61 -15.51 -0.64
C GLY A 51 -2.11 -14.09 -0.43
N GLY A 52 -3.24 -13.75 -1.04
CA GLY A 52 -3.80 -12.40 -1.03
C GLY A 52 -3.02 -11.41 -1.90
N LEU A 53 -3.53 -10.19 -1.97
CA LEU A 53 -3.03 -9.15 -2.87
C LEU A 53 -1.53 -8.85 -2.64
N CYS A 54 -1.11 -8.60 -1.40
CA CYS A 54 0.26 -8.21 -1.07
C CYS A 54 1.31 -9.21 -1.60
N ILE A 55 1.09 -10.52 -1.39
CA ILE A 55 2.03 -11.56 -1.82
C ILE A 55 2.00 -11.74 -3.34
N LEU A 56 0.81 -11.75 -3.94
CA LEU A 56 0.66 -12.23 -5.32
C LEU A 56 0.71 -11.14 -6.38
N ARG A 57 0.18 -9.92 -6.08
CA ARG A 57 -0.06 -8.86 -7.07
C ARG A 57 0.20 -7.45 -6.54
N GLY A 58 0.71 -7.30 -5.30
CA GLY A 58 0.95 -6.02 -4.63
C GLY A 58 2.40 -5.84 -4.22
N CYS A 59 2.63 -5.73 -2.91
CA CYS A 59 3.90 -5.36 -2.30
C CYS A 59 5.08 -6.21 -2.77
N MET A 60 4.94 -7.54 -2.67
CA MET A 60 6.10 -8.43 -2.92
C MET A 60 6.53 -8.45 -4.39
N PRO A 61 5.64 -8.64 -5.39
CA PRO A 61 6.06 -8.59 -6.78
C PRO A 61 6.53 -7.19 -7.20
N SER A 62 5.86 -6.10 -6.76
CA SER A 62 6.30 -4.74 -7.13
C SER A 62 7.69 -4.44 -6.57
N LYS A 63 7.95 -4.67 -5.27
CA LYS A 63 9.26 -4.40 -4.67
C LYS A 63 10.36 -5.29 -5.24
N THR A 64 10.02 -6.51 -5.66
CA THR A 64 10.97 -7.37 -6.39
C THR A 64 11.42 -6.76 -7.73
N MET A 65 10.48 -6.17 -8.47
CA MET A 65 10.76 -5.54 -9.77
C MET A 65 11.45 -4.18 -9.59
N LEU A 66 10.95 -3.36 -8.65
CA LEU A 66 11.52 -2.04 -8.32
C LEU A 66 12.99 -2.15 -7.92
N TYR A 67 13.33 -3.10 -7.03
CA TYR A 67 14.71 -3.30 -6.60
C TYR A 67 15.63 -3.69 -7.76
N SER A 68 15.16 -4.51 -8.72
CA SER A 68 15.94 -4.83 -9.92
C SER A 68 16.15 -3.61 -10.82
N ALA A 69 15.13 -2.74 -10.94
CA ALA A 69 15.25 -1.50 -11.71
C ALA A 69 16.16 -0.48 -11.01
N GLU A 70 16.20 -0.46 -9.68
CA GLU A 70 17.14 0.33 -8.88
C GLU A 70 18.60 -0.11 -9.13
N VAL A 71 18.87 -1.41 -9.04
CA VAL A 71 20.20 -1.96 -9.35
C VAL A 71 20.63 -1.59 -10.78
N LEU A 72 19.70 -1.66 -11.75
CA LEU A 72 19.98 -1.25 -13.13
C LEU A 72 20.28 0.25 -13.25
N HIS A 73 19.54 1.09 -12.53
CA HIS A 73 19.75 2.53 -12.48
C HIS A 73 21.13 2.88 -11.90
N LEU A 74 21.51 2.28 -10.75
CA LEU A 74 22.84 2.45 -10.16
C LEU A 74 23.95 1.98 -11.07
N ALA A 75 23.76 0.86 -11.78
CA ALA A 75 24.74 0.39 -12.77
C ALA A 75 24.96 1.38 -13.92
N ARG A 76 23.90 2.06 -14.38
CA ARG A 76 24.02 3.11 -15.40
C ARG A 76 24.70 4.38 -14.89
N GLN A 77 24.55 4.67 -13.61
CA GLN A 77 25.22 5.79 -12.94
C GLN A 77 26.66 5.49 -12.53
N GLY A 78 27.19 4.31 -12.85
CA GLY A 78 28.52 3.86 -12.42
C GLY A 78 29.65 4.86 -12.68
N ARG A 79 29.53 5.74 -13.68
CA ARG A 79 30.52 6.80 -13.96
C ARG A 79 30.71 7.80 -12.82
N ALA A 80 29.66 8.14 -12.09
CA ALA A 80 29.71 9.01 -10.91
C ALA A 80 30.61 8.41 -9.82
N PHE A 81 30.68 7.07 -9.76
CA PHE A 81 31.51 6.31 -8.83
C PHE A 81 32.85 5.86 -9.43
N GLY A 82 33.25 6.38 -10.57
CA GLY A 82 34.48 6.00 -11.26
C GLY A 82 34.45 4.61 -11.92
N LEU A 83 33.29 4.00 -12.08
CA LEU A 83 33.10 2.65 -12.60
C LEU A 83 32.81 2.66 -14.11
N ARG A 84 33.38 1.69 -14.85
CA ARG A 84 33.08 1.43 -16.26
C ARG A 84 32.12 0.24 -16.34
N ILE A 85 30.83 0.49 -16.50
CA ILE A 85 29.79 -0.55 -16.65
C ILE A 85 29.16 -0.38 -18.04
N PRO A 86 29.64 -1.13 -19.07
CA PRO A 86 29.10 -1.01 -20.42
C PRO A 86 27.75 -1.70 -20.55
N ARG A 87 26.81 -1.04 -21.26
CA ARG A 87 25.53 -1.60 -21.73
C ARG A 87 24.66 -2.29 -20.69
N ALA A 88 24.52 -1.69 -19.50
CA ALA A 88 23.54 -2.16 -18.52
C ALA A 88 22.11 -2.06 -19.08
N GLY A 89 21.42 -3.20 -19.18
CA GLY A 89 20.07 -3.34 -19.74
C GLY A 89 19.22 -4.32 -18.96
N ALA A 90 17.90 -4.27 -19.15
CA ALA A 90 16.99 -5.20 -18.52
C ALA A 90 16.78 -6.46 -19.40
N ASP A 91 17.02 -7.64 -18.82
CA ASP A 91 16.57 -8.92 -19.36
C ASP A 91 15.22 -9.26 -18.71
N MET A 92 14.12 -8.94 -19.40
CA MET A 92 12.78 -9.10 -18.87
C MET A 92 12.39 -10.56 -18.60
N PRO A 93 12.70 -11.54 -19.44
CA PRO A 93 12.54 -12.96 -19.13
C PRO A 93 13.23 -13.37 -17.82
N ALA A 94 14.49 -12.98 -17.61
CA ALA A 94 15.24 -13.26 -16.39
C ALA A 94 14.63 -12.55 -15.15
N LEU A 95 14.20 -11.28 -15.28
CA LEU A 95 13.49 -10.55 -14.25
C LEU A 95 12.18 -11.25 -13.85
N GLN A 96 11.42 -11.72 -14.81
CA GLN A 96 10.19 -12.46 -14.57
C GLN A 96 10.46 -13.83 -13.93
N ALA A 97 11.50 -14.52 -14.33
CA ALA A 97 11.91 -15.78 -13.70
C ALA A 97 12.29 -15.56 -12.22
N ARG A 98 13.06 -14.51 -11.92
CA ARG A 98 13.40 -14.09 -10.55
C ARG A 98 12.15 -13.78 -9.74
N LYS A 99 11.23 -12.97 -10.28
CA LYS A 99 9.96 -12.63 -9.62
C LYS A 99 9.15 -13.90 -9.34
N ARG A 100 8.92 -14.76 -10.33
CA ARG A 100 8.14 -16.01 -10.16
C ARG A 100 8.73 -16.91 -9.08
N ARG A 101 10.05 -17.07 -9.03
CA ARG A 101 10.73 -17.86 -8.00
C ARG A 101 10.47 -17.30 -6.60
N ILE A 102 10.64 -15.99 -6.41
CA ILE A 102 10.47 -15.34 -5.10
C ILE A 102 8.99 -15.39 -4.66
N ILE A 103 8.08 -14.96 -5.52
CA ILE A 103 6.65 -14.92 -5.21
C ILE A 103 6.07 -16.32 -5.04
N GLY A 104 6.53 -17.28 -5.84
CA GLY A 104 6.15 -18.68 -5.71
C GLY A 104 6.52 -19.26 -4.33
N ALA A 105 7.70 -18.93 -3.80
CA ALA A 105 8.12 -19.35 -2.46
C ALA A 105 7.22 -18.75 -1.36
N PHE A 106 6.88 -17.47 -1.44
CA PHE A 106 5.96 -16.82 -0.49
C PHE A 106 4.55 -17.39 -0.59
N ALA A 107 4.04 -17.59 -1.80
CA ALA A 107 2.72 -18.16 -2.02
C ALA A 107 2.62 -19.60 -1.51
N ALA A 108 3.63 -20.43 -1.77
CA ALA A 108 3.72 -21.79 -1.26
C ALA A 108 3.78 -21.82 0.28
N HIS A 109 4.55 -20.92 0.90
CA HIS A 109 4.60 -20.79 2.35
C HIS A 109 3.23 -20.43 2.94
N ARG A 110 2.54 -19.41 2.39
CA ARG A 110 1.20 -19.02 2.81
C ARG A 110 0.18 -20.15 2.56
N GLY A 111 0.28 -20.85 1.44
CA GLY A 111 -0.56 -22.01 1.13
C GLY A 111 -0.44 -23.09 2.21
N ARG A 112 0.79 -23.47 2.58
CA ARG A 112 1.04 -24.43 3.68
C ARG A 112 0.42 -23.94 5.00
N GLN A 113 0.59 -22.65 5.35
CA GLN A 113 0.00 -22.10 6.58
C GLN A 113 -1.52 -22.18 6.61
N LEU A 114 -2.18 -22.01 5.47
CA LEU A 114 -3.64 -22.07 5.34
C LEU A 114 -4.17 -23.50 5.32
N THR A 115 -3.33 -24.50 5.02
CA THR A 115 -3.71 -25.92 4.91
C THR A 115 -3.23 -26.77 6.07
N THR A 116 -2.83 -26.18 7.19
CA THR A 116 -2.30 -26.88 8.39
C THR A 116 -3.33 -27.71 9.15
N GLY A 117 -4.59 -27.71 8.77
CA GLY A 117 -5.68 -28.36 9.52
C GLY A 117 -6.20 -27.57 10.72
N ARG A 118 -5.62 -26.37 10.99
CA ARG A 118 -6.12 -25.46 12.05
C ARG A 118 -7.42 -24.74 11.66
N TYR A 119 -7.74 -24.75 10.36
CA TYR A 119 -8.92 -24.10 9.78
C TYR A 119 -9.56 -25.04 8.77
N ASP A 120 -10.88 -24.94 8.62
CA ASP A 120 -11.57 -25.52 7.46
C ASP A 120 -11.45 -24.53 6.30
N LEU A 121 -10.68 -24.86 5.25
CA LEU A 121 -10.44 -23.99 4.09
C LEU A 121 -11.38 -24.32 2.94
N TYR A 122 -12.20 -23.35 2.54
CA TYR A 122 -13.10 -23.44 1.40
C TYR A 122 -12.56 -22.64 0.23
N ARG A 123 -12.14 -23.32 -0.83
CA ARG A 123 -11.58 -22.75 -2.06
C ARG A 123 -12.70 -22.33 -3.02
N ARG A 124 -13.56 -21.39 -2.58
CA ARG A 124 -14.76 -20.92 -3.29
C ARG A 124 -14.98 -19.46 -3.01
N HIS A 125 -15.66 -18.77 -3.94
CA HIS A 125 -16.29 -17.49 -3.65
C HIS A 125 -17.52 -17.69 -2.78
N ALA A 126 -17.90 -16.66 -2.01
CA ALA A 126 -19.06 -16.70 -1.16
C ALA A 126 -19.79 -15.36 -1.15
N ARG A 127 -21.09 -15.43 -0.82
CA ARG A 127 -21.92 -14.25 -0.54
C ARG A 127 -22.77 -14.48 0.70
N PHE A 128 -23.10 -13.43 1.40
CA PHE A 128 -24.14 -13.49 2.45
C PHE A 128 -25.51 -13.71 1.81
N VAL A 129 -26.29 -14.61 2.37
CA VAL A 129 -27.71 -14.79 2.07
C VAL A 129 -28.60 -14.32 3.22
N ASP A 130 -28.04 -14.25 4.42
CA ASP A 130 -28.58 -13.59 5.62
C ASP A 130 -27.41 -13.20 6.55
N ALA A 131 -27.71 -12.58 7.69
CA ALA A 131 -26.71 -12.11 8.65
C ALA A 131 -25.83 -13.22 9.26
N HIS A 132 -26.24 -14.47 9.19
CA HIS A 132 -25.56 -15.62 9.80
C HIS A 132 -25.17 -16.72 8.83
N THR A 133 -25.46 -16.56 7.53
CA THR A 133 -25.26 -17.60 6.53
C THR A 133 -24.54 -17.08 5.31
N LEU A 134 -23.44 -17.74 4.97
CA LEU A 134 -22.77 -17.59 3.67
C LEU A 134 -23.19 -18.72 2.75
N GLU A 135 -23.44 -18.38 1.48
CA GLU A 135 -23.60 -19.32 0.39
C GLU A 135 -22.34 -19.29 -0.49
N LEU A 136 -21.72 -20.46 -0.67
CA LEU A 136 -20.57 -20.64 -1.54
C LEU A 136 -21.03 -20.75 -3.00
N ALA A 137 -20.12 -20.53 -3.94
CA ALA A 137 -20.42 -20.59 -5.37
C ALA A 137 -20.94 -21.95 -5.88
N ASP A 138 -20.72 -23.03 -5.13
CA ASP A 138 -21.23 -24.38 -5.40
C ASP A 138 -22.57 -24.69 -4.66
N GLY A 139 -23.19 -23.68 -4.06
CA GLY A 139 -24.46 -23.80 -3.34
C GLY A 139 -24.33 -24.27 -1.88
N VAL A 140 -23.14 -24.65 -1.43
CA VAL A 140 -22.92 -25.03 -0.02
C VAL A 140 -23.15 -23.81 0.89
N ARG A 141 -23.89 -24.03 1.99
CA ARG A 141 -24.17 -22.97 2.97
C ARG A 141 -23.38 -23.18 4.25
N LEU A 142 -22.70 -22.13 4.71
CA LEU A 142 -21.95 -22.10 5.97
C LEU A 142 -22.63 -21.18 6.97
N ARG A 143 -22.93 -21.69 8.17
CA ARG A 143 -23.43 -20.87 9.27
C ARG A 143 -22.30 -20.50 10.23
N GLY A 144 -22.25 -19.21 10.62
CA GLY A 144 -21.26 -18.67 11.53
C GLY A 144 -21.88 -17.92 12.70
N ARG A 145 -21.17 -17.92 13.83
CA ARG A 145 -21.49 -17.03 14.97
C ARG A 145 -20.94 -15.64 14.78
N CYS A 146 -19.70 -15.56 14.28
CA CYS A 146 -19.02 -14.30 13.91
C CYS A 146 -18.39 -14.41 12.52
N PHE A 147 -18.25 -13.25 11.86
CA PHE A 147 -17.67 -13.16 10.50
C PHE A 147 -16.63 -12.06 10.45
N LEU A 148 -15.62 -12.24 9.57
CA LEU A 148 -14.70 -11.20 9.16
C LEU A 148 -14.72 -11.05 7.63
N ILE A 149 -15.02 -9.85 7.15
CA ILE A 149 -14.90 -9.44 5.76
C ILE A 149 -13.46 -8.95 5.57
N ALA A 150 -12.64 -9.71 4.81
CA ALA A 150 -11.24 -9.42 4.53
C ALA A 150 -10.93 -9.62 3.03
N THR A 151 -11.86 -9.21 2.18
CA THR A 151 -11.87 -9.44 0.73
C THR A 151 -10.88 -8.56 -0.04
N GLY A 152 -10.27 -7.56 0.64
CA GLY A 152 -9.27 -6.68 0.03
C GLY A 152 -9.86 -5.69 -0.97
N SER A 153 -9.08 -5.36 -2.00
CA SER A 153 -9.43 -4.38 -3.04
C SER A 153 -9.12 -4.88 -4.44
N LYS A 154 -9.68 -4.21 -5.45
CA LYS A 154 -9.42 -4.40 -6.88
C LYS A 154 -9.08 -3.06 -7.55
N VAL A 155 -8.54 -3.10 -8.77
CA VAL A 155 -8.24 -1.90 -9.55
C VAL A 155 -9.54 -1.14 -9.87
N SER A 156 -9.53 0.17 -9.64
CA SER A 156 -10.64 1.06 -9.97
C SER A 156 -10.61 1.48 -11.44
N VAL A 157 -11.78 1.55 -12.06
CA VAL A 157 -11.95 2.05 -13.43
C VAL A 157 -12.94 3.22 -13.39
N PRO A 158 -12.47 4.44 -13.06
CA PRO A 158 -13.34 5.61 -12.97
C PRO A 158 -13.92 5.99 -14.34
N PRO A 159 -15.03 6.74 -14.37
CA PRO A 159 -15.71 7.12 -15.61
C PRO A 159 -14.97 8.26 -16.33
N LEU A 160 -13.74 8.01 -16.81
CA LEU A 160 -13.01 8.96 -17.66
C LEU A 160 -13.41 8.78 -19.12
N PRO A 161 -13.47 9.90 -19.91
CA PRO A 161 -13.90 9.87 -21.31
C PRO A 161 -13.02 8.92 -22.17
N GLY A 162 -13.62 7.83 -22.64
CA GLY A 162 -12.99 6.83 -23.49
C GLY A 162 -12.17 5.75 -22.77
N LEU A 163 -12.01 5.81 -21.43
CA LEU A 163 -11.20 4.82 -20.70
C LEU A 163 -11.80 3.40 -20.77
N ARG A 164 -13.14 3.29 -20.67
CA ARG A 164 -13.83 2.00 -20.70
C ARG A 164 -13.95 1.39 -22.10
N ASP A 165 -13.72 2.20 -23.12
CA ASP A 165 -13.88 1.83 -24.53
C ASP A 165 -12.56 1.33 -25.15
N VAL A 166 -11.46 1.36 -24.39
CA VAL A 166 -10.13 0.97 -24.85
C VAL A 166 -9.51 -0.09 -23.94
N PRO A 167 -8.66 -0.99 -24.47
CA PRO A 167 -7.88 -1.88 -23.63
C PRO A 167 -6.83 -1.05 -22.87
N PHE A 168 -6.55 -1.42 -21.62
CA PHE A 168 -5.49 -0.79 -20.82
C PHE A 168 -4.84 -1.82 -19.91
N TRP A 169 -3.61 -1.53 -19.51
CA TRP A 169 -2.91 -2.28 -18.50
C TRP A 169 -3.35 -1.84 -17.10
N THR A 170 -3.33 -2.79 -16.18
CA THR A 170 -3.38 -2.59 -14.74
C THR A 170 -1.99 -2.79 -14.14
N SER A 171 -1.85 -2.63 -12.83
CA SER A 171 -0.61 -3.01 -12.13
C SER A 171 -0.25 -4.48 -12.31
N ASP A 172 -1.24 -5.36 -12.41
CA ASP A 172 -1.02 -6.80 -12.61
C ASP A 172 -0.34 -7.05 -13.95
N ASP A 173 -0.81 -6.39 -15.02
CA ASP A 173 -0.25 -6.51 -16.37
C ASP A 173 1.19 -5.97 -16.43
N VAL A 174 1.43 -4.81 -15.80
CA VAL A 174 2.79 -4.21 -15.74
C VAL A 174 3.77 -5.12 -14.99
N LEU A 175 3.34 -5.72 -13.90
CA LEU A 175 4.17 -6.64 -13.12
C LEU A 175 4.43 -7.97 -13.84
N ASP A 176 3.61 -8.34 -14.83
CA ASP A 176 3.76 -9.58 -15.61
C ASP A 176 4.42 -9.36 -16.99
N LEU A 177 4.87 -8.14 -17.32
CA LEU A 177 5.57 -7.86 -18.58
C LEU A 177 6.83 -8.71 -18.73
N ASN A 178 6.97 -9.36 -19.89
CA ASN A 178 8.16 -10.14 -20.28
C ASN A 178 8.99 -9.47 -21.37
N PHE A 179 8.69 -8.21 -21.69
CA PHE A 179 9.39 -7.37 -22.67
C PHE A 179 9.47 -5.94 -22.16
N VAL A 180 10.38 -5.15 -22.73
CA VAL A 180 10.47 -3.69 -22.49
C VAL A 180 9.52 -2.98 -23.44
N PRO A 181 8.49 -2.28 -22.96
CA PRO A 181 7.58 -1.54 -23.83
C PRO A 181 8.25 -0.30 -24.41
N ALA A 182 7.98 0.01 -25.69
CA ALA A 182 8.56 1.19 -26.33
C ALA A 182 8.08 2.51 -25.70
N SER A 183 6.80 2.58 -25.29
CA SER A 183 6.26 3.76 -24.63
C SER A 183 4.94 3.44 -23.89
N VAL A 184 4.72 4.13 -22.78
CA VAL A 184 3.53 3.96 -21.93
C VAL A 184 3.02 5.33 -21.47
N ILE A 185 1.71 5.57 -21.60
CA ILE A 185 1.03 6.64 -20.86
C ILE A 185 0.47 6.05 -19.57
N VAL A 186 0.83 6.63 -18.43
CA VAL A 186 0.35 6.24 -17.11
C VAL A 186 -0.68 7.25 -16.64
N LEU A 187 -1.88 6.78 -16.31
CA LEU A 187 -2.96 7.61 -15.77
C LEU A 187 -2.97 7.49 -14.25
N GLY A 188 -2.79 8.63 -13.57
CA GLY A 188 -2.73 8.73 -12.11
C GLY A 188 -1.36 9.16 -11.62
N GLY A 189 -1.26 9.56 -10.35
CA GLY A 189 -0.03 10.00 -9.69
C GLY A 189 0.01 9.57 -8.23
N GLY A 190 -0.72 8.50 -7.88
CA GLY A 190 -0.62 7.84 -6.57
C GLY A 190 0.58 6.89 -6.49
N ILE A 191 0.72 6.18 -5.38
CA ILE A 191 1.87 5.31 -5.08
C ILE A 191 2.16 4.33 -6.23
N VAL A 192 1.15 3.58 -6.68
CA VAL A 192 1.31 2.58 -7.76
C VAL A 192 1.73 3.23 -9.08
N ALA A 193 1.15 4.40 -9.41
CA ALA A 193 1.52 5.15 -10.61
C ALA A 193 2.99 5.58 -10.56
N CYS A 194 3.44 6.16 -9.45
CA CYS A 194 4.80 6.66 -9.30
C CYS A 194 5.83 5.51 -9.34
N GLU A 195 5.63 4.48 -8.51
CA GLU A 195 6.53 3.33 -8.44
C GLU A 195 6.68 2.63 -9.81
N LEU A 196 5.55 2.31 -10.46
CA LEU A 196 5.60 1.57 -11.72
C LEU A 196 5.96 2.45 -12.92
N SER A 197 5.73 3.78 -12.89
CA SER A 197 6.28 4.69 -13.89
C SER A 197 7.80 4.71 -13.88
N GLN A 198 8.39 4.82 -12.70
CA GLN A 198 9.85 4.82 -12.55
C GLN A 198 10.44 3.45 -12.91
N PHE A 199 9.79 2.35 -12.52
CA PHE A 199 10.16 1.00 -12.97
C PHE A 199 10.20 0.91 -14.51
N LEU A 200 9.08 1.25 -15.17
CA LEU A 200 8.97 1.20 -16.62
C LEU A 200 10.03 2.06 -17.32
N HIS A 201 10.27 3.26 -16.80
CA HIS A 201 11.30 4.15 -17.35
C HIS A 201 12.70 3.54 -17.19
N ARG A 202 13.03 3.06 -16.01
CA ARG A 202 14.36 2.50 -15.71
C ARG A 202 14.66 1.23 -16.50
N ILE A 203 13.66 0.41 -16.83
CA ILE A 203 13.88 -0.73 -17.74
C ILE A 203 14.02 -0.32 -19.21
N GLY A 204 13.73 0.93 -19.60
CA GLY A 204 13.97 1.48 -20.94
C GLY A 204 12.72 1.96 -21.68
N ALA A 205 11.55 2.00 -21.07
CA ALA A 205 10.34 2.55 -21.69
C ALA A 205 10.35 4.08 -21.69
N ARG A 206 9.81 4.71 -22.74
CA ARG A 206 9.43 6.12 -22.68
C ARG A 206 8.11 6.24 -21.90
N VAL A 207 8.12 7.00 -20.82
CA VAL A 207 6.96 7.13 -19.92
C VAL A 207 6.41 8.56 -19.93
N VAL A 208 5.08 8.67 -20.06
CA VAL A 208 4.33 9.91 -19.85
C VAL A 208 3.37 9.68 -18.68
N LEU A 209 3.54 10.42 -17.60
CA LEU A 209 2.69 10.35 -16.42
C LEU A 209 1.71 11.54 -16.41
N VAL A 210 0.40 11.25 -16.30
CA VAL A 210 -0.67 12.25 -16.34
C VAL A 210 -1.47 12.19 -15.05
N GLN A 211 -1.38 13.27 -14.24
CA GLN A 211 -2.00 13.38 -12.92
C GLN A 211 -2.97 14.56 -12.85
N ARG A 212 -4.18 14.32 -12.30
CA ARG A 212 -5.21 15.35 -12.12
C ARG A 212 -4.84 16.38 -11.06
N SER A 213 -4.33 15.94 -9.90
CA SER A 213 -3.97 16.82 -8.78
C SER A 213 -2.76 17.69 -9.10
N PRO A 214 -2.56 18.84 -8.41
CA PRO A 214 -1.44 19.76 -8.66
C PRO A 214 -0.07 19.13 -8.51
N HIS A 215 0.07 18.09 -7.71
CA HIS A 215 1.29 17.30 -7.55
C HIS A 215 0.98 15.80 -7.51
N ILE A 216 1.99 14.97 -7.76
CA ILE A 216 1.92 13.52 -7.52
C ILE A 216 1.86 13.24 -6.02
N LEU A 217 1.41 12.04 -5.63
CA LEU A 217 1.27 11.64 -4.23
C LEU A 217 0.45 12.66 -3.41
N ARG A 218 -0.71 13.06 -3.93
CA ARG A 218 -1.57 14.12 -3.38
C ARG A 218 -1.94 13.97 -1.90
N ASP A 219 -1.82 12.77 -1.35
CA ASP A 219 -2.14 12.45 0.04
C ASP A 219 -0.92 12.66 0.97
N HIS A 220 0.20 13.14 0.42
CA HIS A 220 1.43 13.56 1.10
C HIS A 220 1.64 15.07 0.93
N SER A 221 2.70 15.61 1.53
CA SER A 221 3.03 17.03 1.41
C SER A 221 3.32 17.43 -0.04
N ALA A 222 2.98 18.67 -0.41
CA ALA A 222 3.32 19.22 -1.72
C ALA A 222 4.84 19.33 -1.92
N GLU A 223 5.59 19.55 -0.83
CA GLU A 223 7.05 19.56 -0.81
C GLU A 223 7.62 18.21 -1.22
N ALA A 224 7.17 17.13 -0.59
CA ALA A 224 7.57 15.77 -0.96
C ALA A 224 7.19 15.42 -2.41
N GLY A 225 5.96 15.76 -2.81
CA GLY A 225 5.50 15.60 -4.19
C GLY A 225 6.38 16.37 -5.19
N GLY A 226 6.83 17.58 -4.84
CA GLY A 226 7.72 18.43 -5.62
C GLY A 226 9.10 17.80 -5.85
N VAL A 227 9.72 17.28 -4.78
CA VAL A 227 11.02 16.58 -4.86
C VAL A 227 10.94 15.38 -5.81
N LEU A 228 9.92 14.54 -5.66
CA LEU A 228 9.76 13.38 -6.54
C LEU A 228 9.48 13.79 -8.00
N GLN A 229 8.70 14.84 -8.22
CA GLN A 229 8.46 15.36 -9.57
C GLN A 229 9.73 15.83 -10.23
N GLN A 230 10.62 16.51 -9.48
CA GLN A 230 11.91 16.93 -9.99
C GLN A 230 12.78 15.73 -10.34
N ALA A 231 12.94 14.77 -9.43
CA ALA A 231 13.72 13.55 -9.67
C ALA A 231 13.20 12.77 -10.90
N PHE A 232 11.90 12.66 -11.09
CA PHE A 232 11.32 11.99 -12.25
C PHE A 232 11.60 12.70 -13.56
N ARG A 233 11.56 14.05 -13.56
CA ARG A 233 11.93 14.84 -14.75
C ARG A 233 13.41 14.72 -15.08
N ASP A 234 14.26 14.75 -14.07
CA ASP A 234 15.71 14.61 -14.23
C ASP A 234 16.09 13.21 -14.74
N GLU A 235 15.36 12.18 -14.36
CA GLU A 235 15.49 10.84 -14.96
C GLU A 235 14.93 10.78 -16.40
N GLY A 236 14.10 11.71 -16.86
CA GLY A 236 13.54 11.77 -18.21
C GLY A 236 12.08 11.27 -18.32
N ILE A 237 11.36 11.14 -17.22
CA ILE A 237 9.91 10.86 -17.23
C ILE A 237 9.16 12.14 -17.57
N GLU A 238 8.36 12.12 -18.64
CA GLU A 238 7.50 13.24 -19.00
C GLU A 238 6.30 13.28 -18.04
N LEU A 239 6.21 14.32 -17.19
CA LEU A 239 5.23 14.40 -16.11
C LEU A 239 4.35 15.64 -16.24
N PHE A 240 3.03 15.42 -16.24
CA PHE A 240 1.99 16.43 -16.22
C PHE A 240 1.13 16.29 -14.97
N ALA A 241 1.21 17.26 -14.07
CA ALA A 241 0.33 17.39 -12.91
C ALA A 241 -0.67 18.54 -13.13
N GLY A 242 -1.79 18.56 -12.42
CA GLY A 242 -2.84 19.57 -12.58
C GLY A 242 -3.60 19.42 -13.91
N THR A 243 -3.85 18.20 -14.36
CA THR A 243 -4.47 17.92 -15.66
C THR A 243 -5.96 17.59 -15.55
N SER A 244 -6.66 17.73 -16.68
CA SER A 244 -8.03 17.21 -16.84
C SER A 244 -8.12 16.45 -18.16
N ILE A 245 -8.34 15.13 -18.07
CA ILE A 245 -8.46 14.25 -19.24
C ILE A 245 -9.74 14.58 -19.99
N ARG A 246 -9.62 14.83 -21.29
CA ARG A 246 -10.72 15.16 -22.22
C ARG A 246 -11.14 13.97 -23.07
N ARG A 247 -10.18 13.17 -23.50
CA ARG A 247 -10.44 12.03 -24.39
C ARG A 247 -9.30 11.00 -24.33
N ILE A 248 -9.67 9.74 -24.39
CA ILE A 248 -8.77 8.60 -24.57
C ILE A 248 -9.27 7.84 -25.80
N THR A 249 -8.35 7.53 -26.74
CA THR A 249 -8.65 6.71 -27.92
C THR A 249 -7.55 5.67 -28.13
N HIS A 250 -7.93 4.57 -28.78
CA HIS A 250 -7.02 3.50 -29.21
C HIS A 250 -7.18 3.27 -30.72
N GLU A 251 -6.06 3.26 -31.42
CA GLU A 251 -5.98 3.00 -32.85
C GLU A 251 -4.87 1.96 -33.13
N ARG A 252 -4.74 1.53 -34.39
CA ARG A 252 -3.72 0.54 -34.78
C ARG A 252 -2.29 0.89 -34.30
N ARG A 253 -1.95 2.18 -34.17
CA ARG A 253 -0.64 2.68 -33.78
C ARG A 253 -0.45 2.89 -32.28
N GLY A 254 -1.46 2.63 -31.46
CA GLY A 254 -1.43 2.78 -30.00
C GLY A 254 -2.50 3.72 -29.45
N PHE A 255 -2.23 4.27 -28.28
CA PHE A 255 -3.14 5.10 -27.50
C PHE A 255 -2.86 6.58 -27.72
N THR A 256 -3.92 7.37 -27.76
CA THR A 256 -3.86 8.83 -27.73
C THR A 256 -4.64 9.34 -26.54
N VAL A 257 -4.00 10.14 -25.68
CA VAL A 257 -4.65 10.80 -24.53
C VAL A 257 -4.58 12.31 -24.75
N THR A 258 -5.74 12.96 -24.75
CA THR A 258 -5.88 14.41 -24.82
C THR A 258 -6.37 14.94 -23.49
N PHE A 259 -5.68 15.92 -22.93
CA PHE A 259 -5.97 16.53 -21.63
C PHE A 259 -5.68 18.02 -21.64
N THR A 260 -6.25 18.74 -20.68
CA THR A 260 -5.91 20.15 -20.41
C THR A 260 -4.80 20.23 -19.38
N HIS A 261 -3.79 21.06 -19.61
CA HIS A 261 -2.71 21.37 -18.67
C HIS A 261 -2.31 22.84 -18.84
N GLY A 262 -2.27 23.60 -17.73
CA GLY A 262 -1.95 25.04 -17.76
C GLY A 262 -2.87 25.85 -18.71
N GLY A 263 -4.15 25.49 -18.77
CA GLY A 263 -5.14 26.13 -19.65
C GLY A 263 -5.05 25.71 -21.12
N LYS A 264 -4.04 24.94 -21.53
CA LYS A 264 -3.83 24.51 -22.93
C LYS A 264 -4.25 23.05 -23.13
N THR A 265 -4.69 22.73 -24.33
CA THR A 265 -4.92 21.34 -24.76
C THR A 265 -3.60 20.68 -25.13
N VAL A 266 -3.30 19.57 -24.48
CA VAL A 266 -2.10 18.76 -24.72
C VAL A 266 -2.54 17.37 -25.18
N THR A 267 -1.83 16.81 -26.15
CA THR A 267 -2.06 15.45 -26.64
C THR A 267 -0.77 14.65 -26.57
N ARG A 268 -0.85 13.42 -26.06
CA ARG A 268 0.26 12.48 -26.01
C ARG A 268 -0.13 11.14 -26.60
N ARG A 269 0.86 10.47 -27.20
CA ARG A 269 0.68 9.16 -27.84
C ARG A 269 1.70 8.16 -27.28
N ALA A 270 1.24 6.93 -27.03
CA ALA A 270 2.09 5.82 -26.62
C ALA A 270 1.57 4.49 -27.16
N ARG A 271 2.42 3.46 -27.14
CA ARG A 271 2.03 2.10 -27.52
C ARG A 271 1.08 1.45 -26.51
N HIS A 272 1.22 1.80 -25.24
CA HIS A 272 0.44 1.20 -24.15
C HIS A 272 -0.15 2.31 -23.25
N LEU A 273 -1.27 1.98 -22.63
CA LEU A 273 -1.97 2.79 -21.63
C LEU A 273 -2.01 2.00 -20.32
N PHE A 274 -1.56 2.61 -19.24
CA PHE A 274 -1.61 2.02 -17.90
C PHE A 274 -2.59 2.79 -17.01
N ASN A 275 -3.64 2.10 -16.54
CA ASN A 275 -4.58 2.62 -15.58
C ASN A 275 -4.05 2.40 -14.15
N ALA A 276 -3.54 3.47 -13.54
CA ALA A 276 -3.09 3.53 -12.15
C ALA A 276 -3.93 4.54 -11.33
N LEU A 277 -5.24 4.63 -11.60
CA LEU A 277 -6.17 5.61 -11.02
C LEU A 277 -6.71 5.22 -9.64
N GLY A 278 -6.13 4.21 -9.01
CA GLY A 278 -6.47 3.80 -7.66
C GLY A 278 -7.13 2.44 -7.57
N ARG A 279 -7.60 2.13 -6.37
CA ARG A 279 -8.24 0.85 -6.03
C ARG A 279 -9.59 1.10 -5.37
N GLU A 280 -10.48 0.13 -5.47
CA GLU A 280 -11.78 0.12 -4.81
C GLU A 280 -11.95 -1.18 -4.01
N PRO A 281 -12.72 -1.18 -2.91
CA PRO A 281 -12.91 -2.38 -2.10
C PRO A 281 -13.58 -3.50 -2.89
N ALA A 282 -13.14 -4.73 -2.67
CA ALA A 282 -13.69 -5.92 -3.34
C ALA A 282 -14.90 -6.46 -2.55
N THR A 283 -15.92 -5.64 -2.37
CA THR A 283 -17.14 -5.94 -1.62
C THR A 283 -18.38 -6.14 -2.48
N ALA A 284 -18.32 -5.73 -3.74
CA ALA A 284 -19.41 -5.93 -4.70
C ALA A 284 -19.72 -7.43 -4.86
N GLY A 285 -21.01 -7.76 -4.84
CA GLY A 285 -21.48 -9.16 -4.95
C GLY A 285 -21.36 -9.99 -3.66
N LEU A 286 -20.85 -9.42 -2.56
CA LEU A 286 -20.72 -10.12 -1.29
C LEU A 286 -22.05 -10.27 -0.54
N GLY A 287 -23.12 -9.61 -0.98
CA GLY A 287 -24.44 -9.68 -0.32
C GLY A 287 -24.48 -8.90 0.99
N LEU A 288 -23.80 -7.75 1.09
CA LEU A 288 -23.74 -6.93 2.30
C LEU A 288 -25.14 -6.51 2.78
N ASP A 289 -26.04 -6.18 1.85
CA ASP A 289 -27.43 -5.79 2.19
C ASP A 289 -28.20 -6.93 2.81
N ALA A 290 -28.05 -8.17 2.30
CA ALA A 290 -28.67 -9.37 2.87
C ALA A 290 -28.19 -9.65 4.30
N ALA A 291 -26.94 -9.27 4.60
CA ALA A 291 -26.38 -9.34 5.94
C ALA A 291 -26.72 -8.12 6.82
N GLY A 292 -27.32 -7.05 6.28
CA GLY A 292 -27.57 -5.79 6.99
C GLY A 292 -26.28 -5.01 7.32
N VAL A 293 -25.20 -5.21 6.54
CA VAL A 293 -23.91 -4.53 6.69
C VAL A 293 -23.90 -3.26 5.88
N LYS A 294 -23.63 -2.13 6.52
CA LYS A 294 -23.55 -0.81 5.87
C LYS A 294 -22.18 -0.60 5.23
N SER A 295 -22.20 0.00 4.04
CA SER A 295 -21.01 0.49 3.33
C SER A 295 -21.15 1.97 2.96
N ASP A 296 -20.02 2.62 2.67
CA ASP A 296 -20.02 3.98 2.12
C ASP A 296 -20.33 3.98 0.61
N ARG A 297 -20.37 5.17 0.01
CA ARG A 297 -20.61 5.33 -1.44
C ARG A 297 -19.54 4.69 -2.33
N GLY A 298 -18.34 4.47 -1.79
CA GLY A 298 -17.23 3.79 -2.48
C GLY A 298 -17.24 2.28 -2.31
N GLY A 299 -18.23 1.73 -1.56
CA GLY A 299 -18.35 0.30 -1.26
C GLY A 299 -17.47 -0.18 -0.10
N ARG A 300 -16.76 0.72 0.64
CA ARG A 300 -16.02 0.35 1.84
C ARG A 300 -16.98 0.01 2.97
N VAL A 301 -16.73 -1.10 3.64
CA VAL A 301 -17.53 -1.51 4.81
C VAL A 301 -17.30 -0.52 5.96
N ILE A 302 -18.37 0.06 6.49
CA ILE A 302 -18.30 0.98 7.62
C ILE A 302 -18.05 0.20 8.90
N VAL A 303 -16.97 0.53 9.62
CA VAL A 303 -16.59 -0.11 10.88
C VAL A 303 -16.37 0.93 12.00
N ASN A 304 -16.54 0.49 13.24
CA ASN A 304 -16.12 1.28 14.39
C ASN A 304 -14.65 1.01 14.76
N ARG A 305 -14.15 1.67 15.81
CA ARG A 305 -12.75 1.52 16.29
C ARG A 305 -12.33 0.08 16.65
N TRP A 306 -13.29 -0.84 16.81
CA TRP A 306 -13.07 -2.25 17.09
C TRP A 306 -13.17 -3.14 15.85
N GLN A 307 -13.19 -2.55 14.65
CA GLN A 307 -13.40 -3.22 13.37
C GLN A 307 -14.76 -3.88 13.20
N ARG A 308 -15.74 -3.54 14.06
CA ARG A 308 -17.09 -4.08 14.04
C ARG A 308 -17.99 -3.25 13.13
N THR A 309 -18.74 -3.91 12.26
CA THR A 309 -19.68 -3.29 11.31
C THR A 309 -20.99 -2.84 12.01
N SER A 310 -21.99 -2.45 11.23
CA SER A 310 -23.36 -2.21 11.71
C SER A 310 -24.00 -3.47 12.34
N GLN A 311 -23.49 -4.66 11.99
CA GLN A 311 -23.90 -5.93 12.58
C GLN A 311 -22.92 -6.33 13.70
N LYS A 312 -23.46 -6.60 14.90
CA LYS A 312 -22.64 -6.83 16.11
C LYS A 312 -21.66 -8.01 16.01
N HIS A 313 -21.94 -8.99 15.17
CA HIS A 313 -21.17 -10.21 14.97
C HIS A 313 -20.39 -10.25 13.65
N ILE A 314 -20.47 -9.19 12.83
CA ILE A 314 -19.74 -9.07 11.57
C ILE A 314 -18.71 -7.96 11.70
N TYR A 315 -17.47 -8.27 11.31
CA TYR A 315 -16.31 -7.41 11.34
C TYR A 315 -15.77 -7.21 9.92
N ALA A 316 -14.95 -6.17 9.70
CA ALA A 316 -14.19 -6.02 8.47
C ALA A 316 -12.78 -5.53 8.77
N ALA A 317 -11.80 -5.91 7.91
CA ALA A 317 -10.40 -5.52 8.04
C ALA A 317 -9.70 -5.40 6.69
N GLY A 318 -8.65 -4.57 6.64
CA GLY A 318 -7.86 -4.28 5.44
C GLY A 318 -8.62 -3.42 4.44
N ASP A 319 -8.24 -3.51 3.17
CA ASP A 319 -8.74 -2.65 2.09
C ASP A 319 -10.28 -2.69 1.93
N ALA A 320 -10.95 -3.72 2.43
CA ALA A 320 -12.40 -3.82 2.42
C ALA A 320 -13.10 -2.73 3.26
N CYS A 321 -12.42 -2.21 4.29
CA CYS A 321 -12.96 -1.17 5.17
C CYS A 321 -12.07 0.08 5.28
N GLY A 322 -10.78 0.00 4.95
CA GLY A 322 -9.86 1.12 5.08
C GLY A 322 -9.53 1.51 6.54
N PRO A 323 -9.23 2.78 6.83
CA PRO A 323 -9.11 3.92 5.91
C PRO A 323 -7.85 3.91 5.04
N HIS A 324 -6.84 3.09 5.37
CA HIS A 324 -5.58 2.99 4.65
C HIS A 324 -5.36 1.57 4.12
N ASP A 325 -4.98 1.46 2.85
CA ASP A 325 -4.77 0.19 2.16
C ASP A 325 -3.32 -0.30 2.37
N ILE A 326 -2.96 -0.56 3.64
CA ILE A 326 -1.59 -0.87 4.10
C ILE A 326 -1.57 -2.21 4.84
N VAL A 327 -0.58 -3.06 4.55
CA VAL A 327 -0.54 -4.44 5.03
C VAL A 327 -0.43 -4.56 6.54
N HIS A 328 0.45 -3.79 7.19
CA HIS A 328 0.62 -3.89 8.66
C HIS A 328 -0.65 -3.42 9.40
N LEU A 329 -1.38 -2.44 8.86
CA LEU A 329 -2.69 -2.05 9.41
C LEU A 329 -3.73 -3.14 9.18
N ALA A 330 -3.77 -3.73 7.99
CA ALA A 330 -4.68 -4.84 7.70
C ALA A 330 -4.46 -6.02 8.66
N VAL A 331 -3.21 -6.35 8.99
CA VAL A 331 -2.84 -7.36 10.00
C VAL A 331 -3.37 -6.95 11.37
N ALA A 332 -3.06 -5.74 11.84
CA ALA A 332 -3.49 -5.24 13.15
C ALA A 332 -5.02 -5.19 13.28
N GLN A 333 -5.73 -4.74 12.23
CA GLN A 333 -7.19 -4.71 12.17
C GLN A 333 -7.78 -6.13 12.24
N GLY A 334 -7.23 -7.08 11.48
CA GLY A 334 -7.69 -8.48 11.49
C GLY A 334 -7.51 -9.14 12.86
N GLU A 335 -6.34 -8.97 13.49
CA GLU A 335 -6.07 -9.48 14.83
C GLU A 335 -6.96 -8.83 15.88
N LEU A 336 -7.17 -7.51 15.81
CA LEU A 336 -8.08 -6.79 16.71
C LEU A 336 -9.52 -7.32 16.58
N ALA A 337 -10.01 -7.49 15.35
CA ALA A 337 -11.34 -8.00 15.07
C ALA A 337 -11.55 -9.39 15.72
N ALA A 338 -10.58 -10.29 15.56
CA ALA A 338 -10.65 -11.63 16.15
C ALA A 338 -10.62 -11.59 17.68
N ARG A 339 -9.72 -10.81 18.28
CA ARG A 339 -9.66 -10.67 19.75
C ARG A 339 -10.94 -10.06 20.32
N HIS A 340 -11.47 -9.03 19.65
CA HIS A 340 -12.71 -8.37 20.08
C HIS A 340 -13.93 -9.28 19.95
N ALA A 341 -14.02 -10.05 18.84
CA ALA A 341 -15.13 -10.99 18.62
C ALA A 341 -15.25 -12.05 19.72
N PHE A 342 -14.13 -12.42 20.35
CA PHE A 342 -14.09 -13.43 21.40
C PHE A 342 -13.84 -12.87 22.81
N GLY A 343 -14.03 -11.56 22.99
CA GLY A 343 -14.04 -10.95 24.33
C GLY A 343 -12.68 -10.95 25.05
N VAL A 344 -11.58 -10.92 24.32
CA VAL A 344 -10.24 -10.82 24.91
C VAL A 344 -10.13 -9.49 25.67
N LYS A 345 -9.74 -9.54 26.93
CA LYS A 345 -9.58 -8.36 27.79
C LYS A 345 -8.27 -7.62 27.48
N GLY A 346 -8.22 -6.32 27.81
CA GLY A 346 -6.99 -5.50 27.69
C GLY A 346 -6.60 -5.10 26.27
N ILE A 347 -7.42 -5.41 25.26
CA ILE A 347 -7.18 -5.00 23.89
C ILE A 347 -7.36 -3.48 23.72
N LYS A 348 -6.60 -2.92 22.79
CA LYS A 348 -6.71 -1.51 22.39
C LYS A 348 -7.09 -1.41 20.91
N PRO A 349 -7.82 -0.37 20.49
CA PRO A 349 -8.02 -0.07 19.07
C PRO A 349 -6.68 0.12 18.34
N VAL A 350 -6.70 -0.02 17.02
CA VAL A 350 -5.55 0.35 16.18
C VAL A 350 -5.27 1.85 16.38
N ASP A 351 -4.03 2.17 16.68
CA ASP A 351 -3.58 3.55 16.86
C ASP A 351 -3.09 4.13 15.53
N TYR A 352 -3.96 4.88 14.86
CA TYR A 352 -3.63 5.54 13.60
C TYR A 352 -2.75 6.78 13.79
N SER A 353 -2.49 7.26 15.03
CA SER A 353 -1.51 8.31 15.26
C SER A 353 -0.06 7.85 15.05
N LEU A 354 0.15 6.53 14.92
CA LEU A 354 1.42 5.90 14.57
C LEU A 354 1.44 5.43 13.11
N LEU A 355 0.57 6.00 12.26
CA LEU A 355 0.50 5.61 10.84
C LEU A 355 1.88 5.77 10.18
N LEU A 356 2.36 4.68 9.58
CA LEU A 356 3.60 4.62 8.83
C LEU A 356 3.30 4.31 7.38
N ASN A 357 3.80 5.14 6.46
CA ASN A 357 3.69 4.97 5.02
C ASN A 357 5.07 4.98 4.37
N VAL A 358 5.24 4.18 3.31
CA VAL A 358 6.45 4.19 2.47
C VAL A 358 6.04 4.09 1.01
N VAL A 359 6.61 4.97 0.18
CA VAL A 359 6.55 4.94 -1.28
C VAL A 359 7.94 4.55 -1.79
N PHE A 360 8.03 3.46 -2.54
CA PHE A 360 9.29 2.86 -2.97
C PHE A 360 9.73 3.37 -4.34
N THR A 361 9.67 4.69 -4.51
CA THR A 361 10.35 5.39 -5.62
C THR A 361 11.82 5.63 -5.25
N GLU A 362 12.60 6.24 -6.13
CA GLU A 362 13.91 6.81 -5.82
C GLU A 362 13.92 8.27 -6.29
N PRO A 363 14.02 9.24 -5.36
CA PRO A 363 14.08 9.05 -3.90
C PRO A 363 12.82 8.40 -3.33
N GLN A 364 12.96 7.66 -2.23
CA GLN A 364 11.81 7.11 -1.49
C GLN A 364 11.13 8.23 -0.70
N LEU A 365 9.83 8.07 -0.44
CA LEU A 365 9.10 8.90 0.51
C LEU A 365 8.58 8.04 1.65
N ALA A 366 8.89 8.41 2.88
CA ALA A 366 8.37 7.75 4.07
C ALA A 366 7.81 8.77 5.08
N THR A 367 6.70 8.44 5.71
CA THR A 367 6.07 9.27 6.75
C THR A 367 5.68 8.41 7.93
N ILE A 368 5.76 8.97 9.13
CA ILE A 368 5.23 8.36 10.34
C ILE A 368 4.60 9.44 11.25
N GLY A 369 3.52 9.05 11.91
CA GLY A 369 2.87 9.94 12.85
C GLY A 369 2.05 11.04 12.18
N MET A 370 1.81 12.14 12.89
CA MET A 370 1.03 13.27 12.42
C MET A 370 1.83 14.14 11.46
N GLN A 371 1.20 14.51 10.36
CA GLN A 371 1.79 15.41 9.37
C GLN A 371 1.36 16.87 9.63
N GLU A 372 2.11 17.83 9.09
CA GLU A 372 1.84 19.26 9.27
C GLU A 372 0.42 19.64 8.84
N SER A 373 -0.05 19.13 7.71
CA SER A 373 -1.42 19.38 7.20
C SER A 373 -2.50 18.94 8.19
N GLU A 374 -2.30 17.81 8.88
CA GLU A 374 -3.25 17.32 9.89
C GLU A 374 -3.23 18.20 11.15
N LEU A 375 -2.04 18.67 11.57
CA LEU A 375 -1.89 19.55 12.73
C LEU A 375 -2.50 20.90 12.44
N GLN A 376 -2.27 21.47 11.26
CA GLN A 376 -2.90 22.71 10.79
C GLN A 376 -4.43 22.60 10.74
N ALA A 377 -4.94 21.51 10.16
CA ALA A 377 -6.40 21.28 10.09
C ALA A 377 -7.05 21.15 11.48
N LYS A 378 -6.28 20.69 12.49
CA LYS A 378 -6.73 20.58 13.90
C LYS A 378 -6.43 21.84 14.73
N GLY A 379 -5.86 22.90 14.14
CA GLY A 379 -5.44 24.12 14.86
C GLY A 379 -4.39 23.85 15.94
N ARG A 380 -3.62 22.78 15.82
CA ARG A 380 -2.65 22.37 16.84
C ARG A 380 -1.29 23.01 16.56
N ARG A 381 -0.72 23.71 17.56
CA ARG A 381 0.64 24.26 17.49
C ARG A 381 1.68 23.15 17.42
N TYR A 382 2.69 23.34 16.59
CA TYR A 382 3.84 22.44 16.44
C TYR A 382 5.09 23.23 16.07
N LEU A 383 6.25 22.59 16.26
CA LEU A 383 7.53 22.98 15.68
C LEU A 383 7.85 22.00 14.57
N SER A 384 8.50 22.46 13.50
CA SER A 384 9.07 21.60 12.49
C SER A 384 10.43 22.11 12.04
N ALA A 385 11.33 21.18 11.74
CA ALA A 385 12.61 21.48 11.13
C ALA A 385 12.95 20.40 10.10
N SER A 386 13.69 20.78 9.06
CA SER A 386 14.13 19.85 8.02
C SER A 386 15.62 20.05 7.73
N TYR A 387 16.26 18.97 7.24
CA TYR A 387 17.63 18.99 6.79
C TYR A 387 17.79 18.28 5.45
N PRO A 388 18.47 18.88 4.43
CA PRO A 388 18.54 18.30 3.10
C PRO A 388 19.60 17.19 3.00
N PHE A 389 19.34 16.19 2.17
CA PHE A 389 20.32 15.15 1.85
C PHE A 389 21.55 15.71 1.12
N SER A 390 21.41 16.78 0.34
CA SER A 390 22.49 17.42 -0.42
C SER A 390 23.58 18.08 0.46
N ASP A 391 23.29 18.29 1.75
CA ASP A 391 24.24 18.87 2.73
C ASP A 391 24.71 17.85 3.76
N HIS A 392 24.38 16.56 3.55
CA HIS A 392 24.72 15.48 4.46
C HIS A 392 25.87 14.63 3.92
N GLY A 393 26.96 14.49 4.68
CA GLY A 393 28.20 13.85 4.24
C GLY A 393 28.01 12.46 3.62
N LYS A 394 27.28 11.56 4.32
CA LYS A 394 27.05 10.21 3.79
C LYS A 394 26.20 10.23 2.52
N SER A 395 25.22 11.11 2.41
CA SER A 395 24.38 11.24 1.22
C SER A 395 25.19 11.70 0.02
N ILE A 396 26.09 12.65 0.20
CA ILE A 396 27.03 13.15 -0.82
C ILE A 396 27.93 12.01 -1.34
N LEU A 397 28.50 11.20 -0.42
CA LEU A 397 29.31 10.03 -0.81
C LEU A 397 28.54 9.01 -1.66
N MET A 398 27.23 8.94 -1.50
CA MET A 398 26.35 8.01 -2.20
C MET A 398 25.71 8.60 -3.46
N GLU A 399 26.00 9.84 -3.83
CA GLU A 399 25.29 10.61 -4.88
C GLU A 399 23.76 10.64 -4.65
N ALA A 400 23.34 10.63 -3.37
CA ALA A 400 21.96 10.54 -2.93
C ALA A 400 21.44 11.91 -2.48
N ASN A 401 21.46 12.90 -3.38
CA ASN A 401 21.34 14.32 -3.06
C ASN A 401 19.88 14.84 -3.04
N TYR A 402 18.90 14.02 -3.40
CA TYR A 402 17.49 14.44 -3.42
C TYR A 402 16.85 14.36 -2.04
N GLY A 403 16.09 15.42 -1.72
CA GLY A 403 15.15 15.42 -0.62
C GLY A 403 15.70 15.87 0.72
N TYR A 404 15.02 15.46 1.78
CA TYR A 404 15.22 15.96 3.14
C TYR A 404 14.70 15.00 4.21
N VAL A 405 15.14 15.21 5.44
CA VAL A 405 14.52 14.66 6.65
C VAL A 405 13.81 15.81 7.38
N LYS A 406 12.51 15.67 7.63
CA LYS A 406 11.70 16.61 8.40
C LYS A 406 11.19 15.94 9.68
N VAL A 407 11.32 16.63 10.80
CA VAL A 407 10.79 16.22 12.11
C VAL A 407 9.75 17.22 12.57
N ILE A 408 8.67 16.74 13.18
CA ILE A 408 7.57 17.52 13.71
C ILE A 408 7.44 17.22 15.20
N ALA A 409 7.43 18.26 16.05
CA ALA A 409 7.37 18.09 17.49
C ALA A 409 6.39 19.08 18.15
N GLU A 410 5.97 18.78 19.36
CA GLU A 410 5.17 19.70 20.16
C GLU A 410 6.06 20.81 20.79
N PRO A 411 5.55 22.05 20.91
CA PRO A 411 6.43 23.21 21.23
C PRO A 411 7.00 23.24 22.66
N VAL A 412 6.31 22.61 23.64
CA VAL A 412 6.65 22.83 25.06
C VAL A 412 7.75 21.90 25.56
N ARG A 413 7.68 20.63 25.20
CA ARG A 413 8.62 19.60 25.65
C ARG A 413 9.43 18.96 24.51
N GLY A 414 9.19 19.37 23.26
CA GLY A 414 9.83 18.78 22.12
C GLY A 414 9.42 17.32 21.86
N ARG A 415 8.21 16.89 22.32
CA ARG A 415 7.74 15.53 22.06
C ARG A 415 7.50 15.33 20.57
N ILE A 416 8.07 14.28 20.00
CA ILE A 416 7.94 13.97 18.59
C ILE A 416 6.48 13.62 18.27
N LEU A 417 5.93 14.27 17.24
CA LEU A 417 4.57 14.07 16.75
C LEU A 417 4.54 13.31 15.43
N GLY A 418 5.57 13.47 14.60
CA GLY A 418 5.69 12.85 13.31
C GLY A 418 7.02 13.15 12.64
N ALA A 419 7.25 12.47 11.52
CA ALA A 419 8.39 12.70 10.63
C ALA A 419 8.01 12.42 9.18
N GLU A 420 8.67 13.12 8.25
CA GLU A 420 8.61 12.91 6.82
C GLU A 420 10.04 12.86 6.28
N ILE A 421 10.37 11.82 5.52
CA ILE A 421 11.66 11.64 4.90
C ILE A 421 11.45 11.43 3.40
N VAL A 422 12.06 12.28 2.60
CA VAL A 422 12.19 12.07 1.15
C VAL A 422 13.66 11.90 0.86
N GLY A 423 14.07 10.74 0.35
CA GLY A 423 15.49 10.50 0.10
C GLY A 423 15.86 9.04 -0.04
N ARG A 424 17.14 8.79 -0.14
CA ARG A 424 17.71 7.44 -0.20
C ARG A 424 17.37 6.67 1.06
N ASP A 425 16.87 5.44 0.89
CA ASP A 425 16.53 4.52 1.98
C ASP A 425 15.56 5.10 3.04
N ALA A 426 14.71 6.08 2.63
CA ALA A 426 13.75 6.71 3.54
C ALA A 426 12.83 5.70 4.22
N GLY A 427 12.48 4.59 3.53
CA GLY A 427 11.68 3.51 4.07
C GLY A 427 12.34 2.77 5.24
N GLU A 428 13.68 2.74 5.30
CA GLU A 428 14.43 2.18 6.43
C GLU A 428 14.67 3.25 7.51
N LEU A 429 15.06 4.46 7.11
CA LEU A 429 15.36 5.57 8.02
C LEU A 429 14.16 5.97 8.88
N ILE A 430 12.94 5.94 8.33
CA ILE A 430 11.72 6.32 9.07
C ILE A 430 11.49 5.45 10.32
N HIS A 431 12.03 4.22 10.34
CA HIS A 431 11.93 3.32 11.48
C HIS A 431 12.70 3.81 12.70
N CYS A 432 13.66 4.73 12.56
CA CYS A 432 14.30 5.41 13.68
C CYS A 432 13.29 6.18 14.56
N PHE A 433 12.13 6.54 14.01
CA PHE A 433 11.06 7.21 14.73
C PHE A 433 9.96 6.28 15.24
N SER A 434 9.89 5.02 14.80
CA SER A 434 8.78 4.11 15.13
C SER A 434 8.68 3.80 16.63
N GLY A 435 9.79 3.40 17.25
CA GLY A 435 9.88 3.17 18.69
C GLY A 435 9.70 4.45 19.50
N PRO A 436 10.46 5.51 19.20
CA PRO A 436 10.32 6.80 19.85
C PRO A 436 8.91 7.37 19.87
N LEU A 437 8.21 7.37 18.73
CA LEU A 437 6.81 7.82 18.68
C LEU A 437 5.90 6.98 19.59
N ALA A 438 6.02 5.65 19.53
CA ALA A 438 5.23 4.75 20.35
C ALA A 438 5.46 4.96 21.86
N MET A 439 6.69 5.31 22.24
CA MET A 439 7.09 5.64 23.61
C MET A 439 6.86 7.11 23.99
N ARG A 440 6.34 7.94 23.06
CA ARG A 440 6.15 9.39 23.25
C ARG A 440 7.44 10.15 23.59
N ALA A 441 8.56 9.70 23.02
CA ALA A 441 9.87 10.31 23.24
C ALA A 441 9.92 11.76 22.73
N THR A 442 10.85 12.53 23.30
CA THR A 442 11.19 13.89 22.92
C THR A 442 12.37 13.94 21.95
N VAL A 443 12.61 15.07 21.31
CA VAL A 443 13.82 15.29 20.51
C VAL A 443 15.08 15.13 21.38
N PHE A 444 15.03 15.50 22.64
CA PHE A 444 16.14 15.36 23.59
C PHE A 444 16.46 13.87 23.88
N ASP A 445 15.43 13.01 23.92
CA ASP A 445 15.64 11.57 24.15
C ASP A 445 16.39 10.92 22.96
N LEU A 446 16.05 11.34 21.72
CA LEU A 446 16.74 10.83 20.52
C LEU A 446 18.16 11.40 20.42
N LEU A 447 18.39 12.67 20.76
CA LEU A 447 19.73 13.28 20.75
C LEU A 447 20.68 12.68 21.78
N ARG A 448 20.16 12.05 22.83
CA ARG A 448 20.99 11.28 23.80
C ARG A 448 21.47 9.93 23.27
N ALA A 449 20.83 9.40 22.22
CA ALA A 449 21.26 8.14 21.61
C ALA A 449 22.57 8.36 20.82
N PRO A 450 23.47 7.35 20.75
CA PRO A 450 24.66 7.46 19.91
C PRO A 450 24.27 7.32 18.43
N TRP A 451 24.77 8.23 17.61
CA TRP A 451 24.62 8.20 16.15
C TRP A 451 25.99 8.00 15.49
N TYR A 452 26.12 6.92 14.74
CA TYR A 452 27.42 6.53 14.18
C TYR A 452 27.72 7.32 12.88
N HIS A 453 28.88 7.95 12.81
CA HIS A 453 29.36 8.69 11.64
C HIS A 453 30.35 7.80 10.82
N PRO A 454 30.28 7.80 9.46
CA PRO A 454 29.24 8.39 8.61
C PRO A 454 28.14 7.35 8.26
N THR A 455 26.90 7.63 8.60
CA THR A 455 25.74 6.78 8.26
C THR A 455 24.59 7.65 7.72
N LEU A 456 23.67 7.05 6.93
CA LEU A 456 22.47 7.77 6.53
C LEU A 456 21.58 8.13 7.74
N ALA A 457 21.59 7.32 8.79
CA ALA A 457 20.71 7.51 9.94
C ALA A 457 21.06 8.76 10.76
N GLU A 458 22.33 9.20 10.79
CA GLU A 458 22.73 10.38 11.55
C GLU A 458 22.12 11.69 11.01
N ILE A 459 21.65 11.71 9.75
CA ILE A 459 20.98 12.89 9.16
C ILE A 459 19.80 13.38 10.01
N ILE A 460 19.15 12.48 10.76
CA ILE A 460 18.00 12.83 11.58
C ILE A 460 18.38 13.73 12.77
N THR A 461 19.64 13.77 13.18
CA THR A 461 20.09 14.59 14.30
C THR A 461 19.97 16.09 14.02
N TYR A 462 20.21 16.51 12.78
CA TYR A 462 20.17 17.93 12.41
C TYR A 462 18.78 18.58 12.64
N PRO A 463 17.66 18.03 12.11
CA PRO A 463 16.35 18.59 12.44
C PRO A 463 15.95 18.40 13.92
N LEU A 464 16.46 17.37 14.62
CA LEU A 464 16.25 17.22 16.06
C LEU A 464 16.93 18.33 16.84
N GLU A 465 18.18 18.68 16.54
CA GLU A 465 18.94 19.79 17.14
C GLU A 465 18.23 21.12 16.90
N ALA A 466 17.84 21.40 15.65
CA ALA A 466 17.14 22.61 15.29
C ALA A 466 15.81 22.79 16.05
N ILE A 467 15.08 21.69 16.32
CA ILE A 467 13.88 21.74 17.17
C ILE A 467 14.25 21.92 18.66
N ALA A 468 15.28 21.23 19.14
CA ALA A 468 15.73 21.33 20.52
C ALA A 468 16.10 22.78 20.89
N ASP A 469 16.75 23.50 19.97
CA ASP A 469 17.09 24.90 20.15
C ASP A 469 15.85 25.81 20.20
N GLN A 470 14.83 25.55 19.40
CA GLN A 470 13.56 26.28 19.45
C GLN A 470 12.79 26.00 20.75
N VAL A 471 12.88 24.79 21.33
CA VAL A 471 12.25 24.44 22.61
C VAL A 471 12.96 25.13 23.78
N ARG A 472 14.30 25.29 23.73
CA ARG A 472 15.10 25.93 24.76
C ARG A 472 14.98 27.45 24.74
N ASN A 473 14.78 28.02 23.55
CA ASN A 473 14.68 29.47 23.29
C ASN A 473 13.34 29.76 22.61
N PRO A 474 12.21 29.72 23.34
CA PRO A 474 10.86 29.84 22.78
C PRO A 474 10.53 31.29 22.30
#